data_312813f4de40dc27083b54f95f80dd08
#
_entry.id   312813f4de40dc27083b54f95f80dd08
#
_cell.length_a   1.000
_cell.length_b   1.000
_cell.length_c   1.000
_cell.angle_alpha   90.00
_cell.angle_beta   90.00
_cell.angle_gamma   90.00
#
_symmetry.space_group_name_H-M   'P 1'
#
loop_
_entity.id
_entity.type
_entity.pdbx_description
1 polymer ?
#
loop_
_entity_poly.entity_id
_entity_poly.type
_entity_poly.pdbx_seq_one_letter_code
_entity_poly.pdbx_strand_id
1 'polypeptide(L)'
;MCIRDSFRSIATATVATSAHEAFDINYLQATRDTVCMNQMRNIAMAKEKALQLSVGYIPPSLNQDVEVLGRAGLSTLYSAINEFKLGGYMSDYDVEVSRKIAYVICGGDLTSSQLVSEEYLFDLERENFMSLLGNQKTLDRIQYMLMNKKPLRN
;
A
#
# COMPACT_ATOMS: atom_id res chain seq x y z
N MET A 1 9.45 5.34 6.42
CA MET A 1 9.51 4.98 4.97
C MET A 1 9.21 6.22 4.16
N CYS A 2 9.95 6.47 3.07
CA CYS A 2 9.71 7.62 2.19
C CYS A 2 8.45 7.36 1.33
N ILE A 3 7.64 8.38 1.06
CA ILE A 3 6.42 8.27 0.22
C ILE A 3 6.74 7.64 -1.16
N ARG A 4 7.90 7.93 -1.74
CA ARG A 4 8.37 7.33 -3.00
C ARG A 4 8.56 5.82 -2.90
N ASP A 5 9.13 5.35 -1.77
CA ASP A 5 9.38 3.91 -1.56
C ASP A 5 8.05 3.18 -1.31
N SER A 6 7.14 3.80 -0.54
CA SER A 6 5.79 3.28 -0.34
C SER A 6 5.03 3.18 -1.66
N PHE A 7 5.05 4.24 -2.46
CA PHE A 7 4.43 4.25 -3.78
C PHE A 7 4.99 3.14 -4.68
N ARG A 8 6.32 3.00 -4.74
CA ARG A 8 6.98 1.96 -5.55
C ARG A 8 6.52 0.56 -5.10
N SER A 9 6.57 0.27 -3.81
CA SER A 9 6.18 -1.04 -3.27
C SER A 9 4.73 -1.39 -3.59
N ILE A 10 3.81 -0.42 -3.48
CA ILE A 10 2.39 -0.61 -3.78
C ILE A 10 2.16 -0.76 -5.29
N ALA A 11 2.71 0.14 -6.10
CA ALA A 11 2.49 0.16 -7.56
C ALA A 11 3.08 -1.08 -8.26
N THR A 12 4.17 -1.64 -7.74
CA THR A 12 4.78 -2.89 -8.26
C THR A 12 4.22 -4.14 -7.60
N ALA A 13 3.32 -4.01 -6.62
CA ALA A 13 2.81 -5.12 -5.81
C ALA A 13 3.95 -5.98 -5.23
N THR A 14 4.97 -5.32 -4.67
CA THR A 14 6.14 -5.99 -4.10
C THR A 14 5.71 -6.87 -2.93
N VAL A 15 6.13 -8.12 -2.93
CA VAL A 15 5.87 -9.11 -1.88
C VAL A 15 7.19 -9.61 -1.34
N ALA A 16 7.34 -9.59 -0.01
CA ALA A 16 8.51 -10.17 0.65
C ALA A 16 8.49 -11.70 0.54
N THR A 17 9.62 -12.30 0.21
CA THR A 17 9.80 -13.77 0.14
C THR A 17 10.22 -14.38 1.47
N SER A 18 10.61 -13.53 2.43
CA SER A 18 11.00 -13.92 3.80
C SER A 18 10.66 -12.84 4.81
N ALA A 19 10.64 -13.20 6.10
CA ALA A 19 10.46 -12.24 7.18
C ALA A 19 11.61 -11.21 7.24
N HIS A 20 12.83 -11.61 6.90
CA HIS A 20 13.99 -10.70 6.87
C HIS A 20 13.83 -9.67 5.75
N GLU A 21 13.48 -10.10 4.55
CA GLU A 21 13.17 -9.18 3.45
C GLU A 21 12.00 -8.24 3.79
N ALA A 22 10.99 -8.73 4.54
CA ALA A 22 9.88 -7.89 5.00
C ALA A 22 10.34 -6.76 5.95
N PHE A 23 11.40 -6.97 6.73
CA PHE A 23 12.05 -5.89 7.50
C PHE A 23 12.79 -4.92 6.57
N ASP A 24 13.53 -5.42 5.58
CA ASP A 24 14.31 -4.59 4.65
C ASP A 24 13.41 -3.66 3.83
N ILE A 25 12.24 -4.13 3.42
CA ILE A 25 11.24 -3.31 2.70
C ILE A 25 10.25 -2.59 3.62
N ASN A 26 10.48 -2.60 4.94
CA ASN A 26 9.69 -1.92 5.96
C ASN A 26 8.21 -2.38 6.09
N TYR A 27 7.89 -3.61 5.71
CA TYR A 27 6.59 -4.21 6.01
C TYR A 27 6.50 -4.67 7.47
N LEU A 28 7.65 -5.06 8.04
CA LEU A 28 7.80 -5.37 9.46
C LEU A 28 8.73 -4.36 10.14
N GLN A 29 8.53 -4.16 11.44
CA GLN A 29 9.33 -3.28 12.27
C GLN A 29 9.99 -4.10 13.40
N ALA A 30 11.32 -4.08 13.47
CA ALA A 30 12.09 -4.89 14.43
C ALA A 30 11.75 -4.58 15.91
N THR A 31 11.27 -3.37 16.20
CA THR A 31 10.83 -2.95 17.54
C THR A 31 9.45 -3.47 17.94
N ARG A 32 8.62 -3.88 16.99
CA ARG A 32 7.22 -4.29 17.19
C ARG A 32 6.97 -5.74 16.80
N ASP A 33 7.52 -6.16 15.68
CA ASP A 33 7.19 -7.42 15.04
C ASP A 33 8.20 -8.50 15.39
N THR A 34 7.76 -9.75 15.50
CA THR A 34 8.57 -10.89 15.90
C THR A 34 8.51 -11.99 14.85
N VAL A 35 9.67 -12.56 14.53
CA VAL A 35 9.77 -13.68 13.59
C VAL A 35 9.66 -15.02 14.32
N CYS A 36 8.74 -15.86 13.88
CA CYS A 36 8.62 -17.24 14.33
C CYS A 36 9.36 -18.17 13.35
N MET A 37 10.51 -18.69 13.77
CA MET A 37 11.33 -19.60 12.93
C MET A 37 10.72 -20.99 12.79
N ASN A 38 9.82 -21.40 13.67
CA ASN A 38 9.15 -22.69 13.62
C ASN A 38 7.69 -22.53 13.25
N GLN A 39 7.34 -22.87 12.01
CA GLN A 39 5.98 -22.74 11.48
C GLN A 39 4.93 -23.47 12.34
N MET A 40 5.27 -24.63 12.93
CA MET A 40 4.36 -25.38 13.78
C MET A 40 4.00 -24.65 15.09
N ARG A 41 4.83 -23.71 15.54
CA ARG A 41 4.60 -22.89 16.73
C ARG A 41 4.00 -21.53 16.42
N ASN A 42 3.78 -21.19 15.18
CA ASN A 42 3.36 -19.83 14.77
C ASN A 42 2.06 -19.40 15.48
N ILE A 43 1.05 -20.26 15.49
CA ILE A 43 -0.25 -19.96 16.15
C ILE A 43 -0.07 -19.82 17.67
N ALA A 44 0.73 -20.69 18.30
CA ALA A 44 0.98 -20.61 19.73
C ALA A 44 1.69 -19.29 20.11
N MET A 45 2.74 -18.91 19.38
CA MET A 45 3.46 -17.66 19.59
C MET A 45 2.57 -16.44 19.32
N ALA A 46 1.74 -16.46 18.30
CA ALA A 46 0.78 -15.39 18.01
C ALA A 46 -0.22 -15.22 19.15
N LYS A 47 -0.76 -16.34 19.69
CA LYS A 47 -1.65 -16.31 20.85
C LYS A 47 -0.97 -15.75 22.10
N GLU A 48 0.24 -16.19 22.42
CA GLU A 48 1.00 -15.68 23.56
C GLU A 48 1.23 -14.18 23.44
N LYS A 49 1.61 -13.71 22.25
CA LYS A 49 1.82 -12.30 21.97
C LYS A 49 0.53 -11.48 22.11
N ALA A 50 -0.58 -11.99 21.59
CA ALA A 50 -1.88 -11.34 21.70
C ALA A 50 -2.32 -11.22 23.18
N LEU A 51 -2.13 -12.26 23.98
CA LEU A 51 -2.42 -12.23 25.40
C LEU A 51 -1.54 -11.22 26.17
N GLN A 52 -0.24 -11.14 25.84
CA GLN A 52 0.65 -10.13 26.41
C GLN A 52 0.19 -8.71 26.07
N LEU A 53 -0.17 -8.47 24.82
CA LEU A 53 -0.61 -7.15 24.34
C LEU A 53 -2.02 -6.77 24.83
N SER A 54 -2.84 -7.73 25.27
CA SER A 54 -4.18 -7.44 25.79
C SER A 54 -4.16 -6.78 27.18
N VAL A 55 -3.06 -6.92 27.91
CA VAL A 55 -2.91 -6.31 29.23
C VAL A 55 -2.76 -4.80 29.07
N GLY A 56 -3.74 -4.04 29.55
CA GLY A 56 -3.74 -2.58 29.42
C GLY A 56 -3.98 -2.07 27.99
N TYR A 57 -4.55 -2.89 27.10
CA TYR A 57 -4.84 -2.50 25.73
C TYR A 57 -5.78 -1.29 25.66
N ILE A 58 -5.34 -0.27 24.95
CA ILE A 58 -6.16 0.89 24.59
C ILE A 58 -6.30 0.88 23.07
N PRO A 59 -7.54 0.84 22.52
CA PRO A 59 -7.73 0.91 21.09
C PRO A 59 -7.10 2.17 20.50
N PRO A 60 -6.31 2.07 19.41
CA PRO A 60 -5.77 3.26 18.76
C PRO A 60 -6.89 4.09 18.14
N SER A 61 -6.78 5.41 18.22
CA SER A 61 -7.57 6.33 17.40
C SER A 61 -6.96 6.45 16.01
N LEU A 62 -7.80 6.82 15.02
CA LEU A 62 -7.30 7.17 13.68
C LEU A 62 -6.33 8.35 13.79
N ASN A 63 -5.23 8.28 13.04
CA ASN A 63 -4.25 9.34 12.99
C ASN A 63 -4.85 10.59 12.32
N GLN A 64 -4.68 11.74 12.96
CA GLN A 64 -5.17 13.03 12.45
C GLN A 64 -4.08 13.84 11.74
N ASP A 65 -2.82 13.42 11.83
CA ASP A 65 -1.64 14.18 11.41
C ASP A 65 -0.79 13.38 10.41
N VAL A 66 -1.43 12.87 9.35
CA VAL A 66 -0.73 12.18 8.25
C VAL A 66 -0.22 13.21 7.27
N GLU A 67 1.10 13.32 7.11
CA GLU A 67 1.71 14.23 6.15
C GLU A 67 1.52 13.72 4.72
N VAL A 68 0.99 14.58 3.84
CA VAL A 68 0.82 14.35 2.40
C VAL A 68 1.49 15.45 1.60
N LEU A 69 1.96 15.13 0.38
CA LEU A 69 2.80 16.04 -0.40
C LEU A 69 2.03 16.96 -1.36
N GLY A 70 0.73 16.75 -1.53
CA GLY A 70 -0.10 17.53 -2.46
C GLY A 70 0.38 17.45 -3.92
N ARG A 71 0.07 18.47 -4.71
CA ARG A 71 0.36 18.53 -6.17
C ARG A 71 1.83 18.39 -6.51
N ALA A 72 2.74 18.90 -5.70
CA ALA A 72 4.19 18.80 -5.98
C ALA A 72 4.66 17.34 -5.93
N GLY A 73 4.27 16.61 -4.88
CA GLY A 73 4.54 15.19 -4.76
C GLY A 73 3.87 14.37 -5.87
N LEU A 74 2.60 14.69 -6.16
CA LEU A 74 1.82 14.04 -7.21
C LEU A 74 2.50 14.18 -8.59
N SER A 75 2.97 15.38 -8.94
CA SER A 75 3.70 15.62 -10.19
C SER A 75 4.98 14.80 -10.28
N THR A 76 5.72 14.69 -9.18
CA THR A 76 6.94 13.87 -9.10
C THR A 76 6.64 12.39 -9.34
N LEU A 77 5.58 11.86 -8.69
CA LEU A 77 5.17 10.47 -8.90
C LEU A 77 4.64 10.21 -10.31
N TYR A 78 3.93 11.16 -10.90
CA TYR A 78 3.48 11.03 -12.29
C TYR A 78 4.63 11.00 -13.29
N SER A 79 5.70 11.77 -13.06
CA SER A 79 6.92 11.70 -13.85
C SER A 79 7.57 10.32 -13.76
N ALA A 80 7.69 9.78 -12.54
CA ALA A 80 8.22 8.43 -12.32
C ALA A 80 7.37 7.35 -13.01
N ILE A 81 6.04 7.45 -12.96
CA ILE A 81 5.12 6.52 -13.67
C ILE A 81 5.38 6.57 -15.19
N ASN A 82 5.55 7.77 -15.74
CA ASN A 82 5.83 7.93 -17.17
C ASN A 82 7.19 7.32 -17.57
N GLU A 83 8.22 7.48 -16.72
CA GLU A 83 9.52 6.83 -16.93
C GLU A 83 9.40 5.30 -16.93
N PHE A 84 8.66 4.72 -15.98
CA PHE A 84 8.39 3.27 -15.95
C PHE A 84 7.61 2.79 -17.17
N LYS A 85 6.67 3.59 -17.66
CA LYS A 85 5.94 3.29 -18.89
C LYS A 85 6.85 3.30 -20.11
N LEU A 86 7.68 4.34 -20.26
CA LEU A 86 8.63 4.47 -21.37
C LEU A 86 9.68 3.35 -21.36
N GLY A 87 10.09 2.90 -20.17
CA GLY A 87 10.98 1.75 -19.99
C GLY A 87 10.33 0.39 -20.26
N GLY A 88 9.03 0.33 -20.58
CA GLY A 88 8.31 -0.92 -20.85
C GLY A 88 7.98 -1.76 -19.61
N TYR A 89 8.09 -1.18 -18.42
CA TYR A 89 7.83 -1.89 -17.14
C TYR A 89 6.36 -1.87 -16.71
N MET A 90 5.52 -1.06 -17.37
CA MET A 90 4.10 -0.91 -17.04
C MET A 90 3.23 -1.01 -18.30
N SER A 91 2.10 -1.73 -18.21
CA SER A 91 1.03 -1.68 -19.20
C SER A 91 0.30 -0.32 -19.14
N ASP A 92 -0.53 -0.01 -20.12
CA ASP A 92 -1.37 1.21 -20.09
C ASP A 92 -2.29 1.24 -18.88
N TYR A 93 -2.81 0.08 -18.49
CA TYR A 93 -3.69 -0.02 -17.35
C TYR A 93 -2.94 0.03 -16.01
N ASP A 94 -1.70 -0.47 -15.96
CA ASP A 94 -0.84 -0.26 -14.78
C ASP A 94 -0.58 1.23 -14.54
N VAL A 95 -0.44 2.04 -15.60
CA VAL A 95 -0.29 3.50 -15.49
C VAL A 95 -1.55 4.13 -14.88
N GLU A 96 -2.74 3.72 -15.32
CA GLU A 96 -4.01 4.23 -14.78
C GLU A 96 -4.12 3.91 -13.27
N VAL A 97 -3.92 2.66 -12.89
CA VAL A 97 -3.95 2.23 -11.49
C VAL A 97 -2.88 2.95 -10.66
N SER A 98 -1.65 3.05 -11.17
CA SER A 98 -0.56 3.73 -10.46
C SER A 98 -0.84 5.22 -10.23
N ARG A 99 -1.49 5.90 -11.18
CA ARG A 99 -1.92 7.29 -11.01
C ARG A 99 -2.94 7.44 -9.90
N LYS A 100 -3.88 6.50 -9.76
CA LYS A 100 -4.84 6.49 -8.65
C LYS A 100 -4.14 6.29 -7.31
N ILE A 101 -3.17 5.37 -7.23
CA ILE A 101 -2.36 5.15 -6.04
C ILE A 101 -1.58 6.43 -5.68
N ALA A 102 -0.91 7.04 -6.64
CA ALA A 102 -0.17 8.29 -6.44
C ALA A 102 -1.08 9.42 -5.93
N TYR A 103 -2.28 9.53 -6.48
CA TYR A 103 -3.28 10.52 -6.07
C TYR A 103 -3.66 10.35 -4.59
N VAL A 104 -3.99 9.13 -4.16
CA VAL A 104 -4.34 8.85 -2.75
C VAL A 104 -3.16 9.14 -1.81
N ILE A 105 -1.97 8.62 -2.13
CA ILE A 105 -0.77 8.79 -1.27
C ILE A 105 -0.38 10.26 -1.12
N CYS A 106 -0.61 11.09 -2.14
CA CYS A 106 -0.30 12.52 -2.09
C CYS A 106 -1.42 13.37 -1.47
N GLY A 107 -2.54 12.76 -1.03
CA GLY A 107 -3.66 13.46 -0.42
C GLY A 107 -4.60 14.10 -1.42
N GLY A 108 -4.65 13.59 -2.66
CA GLY A 108 -5.53 14.12 -3.70
C GLY A 108 -5.02 15.39 -4.36
N ASP A 109 -5.94 16.30 -4.71
CA ASP A 109 -5.64 17.54 -5.43
C ASP A 109 -5.34 18.72 -4.47
N LEU A 110 -4.58 18.48 -3.42
CA LEU A 110 -4.17 19.50 -2.47
C LEU A 110 -3.07 20.39 -3.07
N THR A 111 -3.17 21.69 -2.89
CA THR A 111 -2.26 22.67 -3.50
C THR A 111 -0.83 22.61 -2.97
N SER A 112 -0.66 22.19 -1.71
CA SER A 112 0.62 22.10 -1.02
C SER A 112 0.67 20.92 -0.07
N SER A 113 1.87 20.57 0.40
CA SER A 113 2.06 19.62 1.50
C SER A 113 1.34 20.10 2.75
N GLN A 114 0.60 19.21 3.39
CA GLN A 114 -0.12 19.49 4.65
C GLN A 114 -0.45 18.20 5.40
N LEU A 115 -0.93 18.35 6.63
CA LEU A 115 -1.42 17.25 7.45
C LEU A 115 -2.89 17.00 7.14
N VAL A 116 -3.26 15.73 7.04
CA VAL A 116 -4.64 15.27 6.83
C VAL A 116 -4.96 14.13 7.80
N SER A 117 -6.25 13.86 8.00
CA SER A 117 -6.66 12.70 8.78
C SER A 117 -6.53 11.41 7.98
N GLU A 118 -6.33 10.30 8.67
CA GLU A 118 -6.35 8.96 8.08
C GLU A 118 -7.72 8.65 7.44
N GLU A 119 -8.81 9.14 8.05
CA GLU A 119 -10.16 9.01 7.51
C GLU A 119 -10.31 9.68 6.13
N TYR A 120 -9.75 10.89 5.97
CA TYR A 120 -9.71 11.57 4.68
C TYR A 120 -9.01 10.71 3.59
N LEU A 121 -7.89 10.05 3.94
CA LEU A 121 -7.19 9.18 3.01
C LEU A 121 -8.00 7.92 2.67
N PHE A 122 -8.72 7.35 3.63
CA PHE A 122 -9.62 6.23 3.38
C PHE A 122 -10.79 6.62 2.45
N ASP A 123 -11.31 7.82 2.57
CA ASP A 123 -12.35 8.32 1.67
C ASP A 123 -11.82 8.50 0.24
N LEU A 124 -10.62 9.09 0.09
CA LEU A 124 -9.95 9.18 -1.21
C LEU A 124 -9.66 7.81 -1.82
N GLU A 125 -9.19 6.84 -1.03
CA GLU A 125 -8.94 5.48 -1.48
C GLU A 125 -10.22 4.84 -1.98
N ARG A 126 -11.30 4.91 -1.20
CA ARG A 126 -12.62 4.38 -1.56
C ARG A 126 -13.14 4.96 -2.86
N GLU A 127 -13.10 6.28 -3.01
CA GLU A 127 -13.52 6.97 -4.23
C GLU A 127 -12.73 6.51 -5.46
N ASN A 128 -11.40 6.46 -5.36
CA ASN A 128 -10.55 6.03 -6.45
C ASN A 128 -10.72 4.55 -6.79
N PHE A 129 -10.88 3.68 -5.79
CA PHE A 129 -11.17 2.27 -6.02
C PHE A 129 -12.52 2.07 -6.70
N MET A 130 -13.56 2.76 -6.24
CA MET A 130 -14.90 2.72 -6.87
C MET A 130 -14.84 3.17 -8.34
N SER A 131 -14.03 4.17 -8.66
CA SER A 131 -13.86 4.64 -10.04
C SER A 131 -13.21 3.57 -10.94
N LEU A 132 -12.36 2.69 -10.39
CA LEU A 132 -11.73 1.59 -11.12
C LEU A 132 -12.67 0.39 -11.32
N LEU A 133 -13.62 0.15 -10.42
CA LEU A 133 -14.55 -1.00 -10.51
C LEU A 133 -15.45 -0.95 -11.76
N GLY A 134 -15.67 0.23 -12.34
CA GLY A 134 -16.38 0.36 -13.61
C GLY A 134 -15.58 -0.06 -14.85
N ASN A 135 -14.28 -0.38 -14.69
CA ASN A 135 -13.41 -0.77 -15.78
C ASN A 135 -13.30 -2.30 -15.87
N GLN A 136 -13.58 -2.85 -17.06
CA GLN A 136 -13.52 -4.31 -17.29
C GLN A 136 -12.15 -4.90 -16.92
N LYS A 137 -11.06 -4.18 -17.18
CA LYS A 137 -9.70 -4.62 -16.85
C LYS A 137 -9.49 -4.81 -15.34
N THR A 138 -10.14 -4.00 -14.48
CA THR A 138 -10.13 -4.24 -13.02
C THR A 138 -10.85 -5.54 -12.68
N LEU A 139 -12.03 -5.76 -13.23
CA LEU A 139 -12.81 -6.97 -12.99
C LEU A 139 -12.04 -8.21 -13.43
N ASP A 140 -11.40 -8.15 -14.60
CA ASP A 140 -10.56 -9.23 -15.12
C ASP A 140 -9.38 -9.54 -14.17
N ARG A 141 -8.72 -8.51 -13.62
CA ARG A 141 -7.63 -8.66 -12.63
C ARG A 141 -8.13 -9.32 -11.34
N ILE A 142 -9.27 -8.88 -10.83
CA ILE A 142 -9.87 -9.43 -9.61
C ILE A 142 -10.22 -10.91 -9.85
N GLN A 143 -10.93 -11.21 -10.93
CA GLN A 143 -11.31 -12.58 -11.26
C GLN A 143 -10.09 -13.49 -11.46
N TYR A 144 -9.10 -13.03 -12.20
CA TYR A 144 -7.87 -13.78 -12.45
C TYR A 144 -7.11 -14.08 -11.14
N MET A 145 -7.00 -13.10 -10.26
CA MET A 145 -6.37 -13.29 -8.94
C MET A 145 -7.12 -14.33 -8.09
N LEU A 146 -8.45 -14.26 -8.06
CA LEU A 146 -9.26 -15.21 -7.28
C LEU A 146 -9.10 -16.64 -7.79
N MET A 147 -9.02 -16.83 -9.11
CA MET A 147 -8.95 -18.17 -9.72
C MET A 147 -7.51 -18.71 -9.76
N ASN A 148 -6.54 -17.88 -10.07
CA ASN A 148 -5.16 -18.32 -10.37
C ASN A 148 -4.16 -18.02 -9.24
N LYS A 149 -4.55 -17.24 -8.21
CA LYS A 149 -3.66 -16.78 -7.12
C LYS A 149 -2.42 -16.03 -7.61
N LYS A 150 -2.51 -15.41 -8.79
CA LYS A 150 -1.44 -14.66 -9.44
C LYS A 150 -1.99 -13.34 -9.99
N PRO A 151 -1.18 -12.27 -10.02
CA PRO A 151 -1.60 -11.01 -10.63
C PRO A 151 -1.71 -11.14 -12.15
N LEU A 152 -2.75 -10.51 -12.73
CA LEU A 152 -2.88 -10.30 -14.17
C LEU A 152 -2.31 -8.92 -14.53
N ARG A 153 -1.54 -8.85 -15.59
CA ARG A 153 -1.04 -7.61 -16.21
C ARG A 153 -1.67 -7.46 -17.60
N ASN A 154 -2.71 -6.63 -17.75
CA ASN A 154 -3.49 -6.44 -18.96
C ASN A 154 -3.47 -4.99 -19.47
#